data_7b29d19e09a0c00dbd610ba77da16ece
#
_entry.id   7b29d19e09a0c00dbd610ba77da16ece
#
_cell.length_a   1.000
_cell.length_b   1.000
_cell.length_c   1.000
_cell.angle_alpha   90.00
_cell.angle_beta   90.00
_cell.angle_gamma   90.00
#
_symmetry.space_group_name_H-M   'P 1'
#
loop_
_entity.id
_entity.type
_entity.pdbx_description
1 polymer ?
#
loop_
_entity_poly.entity_id
_entity_poly.type
_entity_poly.pdbx_seq_one_letter_code
_entity_poly.pdbx_strand_id
1 'polypeptide(L)'
;MSGPDKLLHIIREFRIIQVLHVITVNDYLAKRDAEWMGKIYTFLGLSVGCVIHGISDKTRKAAYRADITYGTNNEFGFDYLRDNMVIYKDQLTQRELNYAIIDEVDSILIDEARTPLIISGQGDESTDLYRIANKFVNTLYEGEDADYTIEEKEKRVSLTDQGVSKAEQFFKIENFGDPENMEINHHVVEALKAKAIMKRDVDYIVKD
;
A
#
# COMPACT_ATOMS: atom_id res chain seq x y z
N MET A 1 -6.00 -45.69 16.05
CA MET A 1 -5.99 -44.69 14.98
C MET A 1 -5.97 -45.39 13.65
N SER A 2 -6.93 -45.13 12.80
CA SER A 2 -7.02 -45.69 11.44
C SER A 2 -5.90 -45.14 10.55
N GLY A 3 -5.62 -45.80 9.40
CA GLY A 3 -4.55 -45.36 8.49
C GLY A 3 -4.65 -43.88 8.05
N PRO A 4 -5.86 -43.37 7.73
CA PRO A 4 -6.07 -41.95 7.40
C PRO A 4 -5.72 -40.99 8.54
N ASP A 5 -6.01 -41.36 9.79
CA ASP A 5 -5.71 -40.51 10.95
C ASP A 5 -4.21 -40.37 11.20
N LYS A 6 -3.43 -41.44 10.93
CA LYS A 6 -1.97 -41.38 11.02
C LYS A 6 -1.36 -40.46 9.96
N LEU A 7 -1.87 -40.51 8.73
CA LEU A 7 -1.39 -39.67 7.64
C LEU A 7 -1.70 -38.22 7.91
N LEU A 8 -2.90 -37.91 8.40
CA LEU A 8 -3.32 -36.58 8.84
C LEU A 8 -2.48 -36.03 10.00
N HIS A 9 -2.15 -36.92 10.96
CA HIS A 9 -1.28 -36.56 12.08
C HIS A 9 0.13 -36.22 11.59
N ILE A 10 0.68 -37.05 10.69
CA ILE A 10 1.99 -36.80 10.06
C ILE A 10 1.99 -35.46 9.27
N ILE A 11 0.97 -35.20 8.45
CA ILE A 11 0.84 -34.00 7.69
C ILE A 11 0.75 -32.75 8.62
N ARG A 12 0.06 -32.82 9.75
CA ARG A 12 -0.04 -31.78 10.76
C ARG A 12 1.24 -31.60 11.57
N GLU A 13 1.90 -32.68 11.99
CA GLU A 13 3.13 -32.64 12.78
C GLU A 13 4.33 -32.11 11.98
N PHE A 14 4.43 -32.46 10.70
CA PHE A 14 5.50 -31.93 9.85
C PHE A 14 5.31 -30.51 9.42
N ARG A 15 4.23 -29.82 9.86
CA ARG A 15 3.95 -28.40 9.53
C ARG A 15 3.97 -28.08 8.03
N ILE A 16 3.83 -29.07 7.16
CA ILE A 16 3.96 -28.91 5.71
C ILE A 16 2.80 -28.10 5.14
N ILE A 17 1.64 -28.06 5.83
CA ILE A 17 0.49 -27.28 5.39
C ILE A 17 -0.05 -26.46 6.58
N GLN A 18 0.66 -25.42 6.98
CA GLN A 18 0.12 -24.50 8.00
C GLN A 18 -0.59 -23.30 7.39
N VAL A 19 -0.17 -22.83 6.25
CA VAL A 19 -0.82 -21.77 5.47
C VAL A 19 -0.42 -21.96 4.01
N LEU A 20 -1.33 -22.43 3.18
CA LEU A 20 -1.15 -22.51 1.75
C LEU A 20 -2.02 -21.46 1.08
N HIS A 21 -1.43 -20.55 0.32
CA HIS A 21 -2.16 -19.66 -0.56
C HIS A 21 -2.16 -20.21 -1.98
N VAL A 22 -3.35 -20.32 -2.59
CA VAL A 22 -3.52 -20.67 -4.01
C VAL A 22 -4.00 -19.43 -4.74
N ILE A 23 -3.15 -18.90 -5.59
CA ILE A 23 -3.33 -17.61 -6.24
C ILE A 23 -3.78 -17.83 -7.67
N THR A 24 -4.89 -17.22 -8.06
CA THR A 24 -5.48 -17.26 -9.40
C THR A 24 -5.65 -15.86 -9.98
N VAL A 25 -5.93 -15.75 -11.27
CA VAL A 25 -6.05 -14.45 -11.95
C VAL A 25 -7.39 -13.75 -11.74
N ASN A 26 -8.44 -14.48 -11.32
CA ASN A 26 -9.75 -13.86 -11.13
C ASN A 26 -10.60 -14.58 -10.07
N ASP A 27 -11.62 -13.88 -9.58
CA ASP A 27 -12.52 -14.35 -8.53
C ASP A 27 -13.33 -15.60 -8.92
N TYR A 28 -13.68 -15.73 -10.19
CA TYR A 28 -14.41 -16.89 -10.68
C TYR A 28 -13.57 -18.17 -10.51
N LEU A 29 -12.31 -18.14 -10.95
CA LEU A 29 -11.41 -19.27 -10.82
C LEU A 29 -11.11 -19.57 -9.33
N ALA A 30 -10.84 -18.54 -8.54
CA ALA A 30 -10.61 -18.71 -7.11
C ALA A 30 -11.79 -19.42 -6.43
N LYS A 31 -13.01 -19.01 -6.71
CA LYS A 31 -14.22 -19.60 -6.14
C LYS A 31 -14.46 -21.01 -6.66
N ARG A 32 -14.42 -21.21 -7.99
CA ARG A 32 -14.63 -22.50 -8.64
C ARG A 32 -13.68 -23.56 -8.09
N ASP A 33 -12.40 -23.23 -8.01
CA ASP A 33 -11.36 -24.18 -7.63
C ASP A 33 -11.37 -24.44 -6.12
N ALA A 34 -11.66 -23.43 -5.30
CA ALA A 34 -11.90 -23.60 -3.88
C ALA A 34 -13.09 -24.55 -3.60
N GLU A 35 -14.18 -24.42 -4.35
CA GLU A 35 -15.34 -25.30 -4.21
C GLU A 35 -15.08 -26.73 -4.74
N TRP A 36 -14.40 -26.85 -5.85
CA TRP A 36 -14.11 -28.12 -6.50
C TRP A 36 -13.08 -28.94 -5.75
N MET A 37 -11.89 -28.38 -5.57
CA MET A 37 -10.78 -29.02 -4.88
C MET A 37 -11.01 -29.07 -3.36
N GLY A 38 -11.78 -28.14 -2.82
CA GLY A 38 -12.14 -28.09 -1.41
C GLY A 38 -12.83 -29.36 -0.91
N LYS A 39 -13.54 -30.09 -1.75
CA LYS A 39 -14.13 -31.38 -1.39
C LYS A 39 -13.06 -32.41 -1.03
N ILE A 40 -11.96 -32.44 -1.76
CA ILE A 40 -10.83 -33.34 -1.51
C ILE A 40 -10.11 -32.92 -0.22
N TYR A 41 -9.84 -31.63 -0.07
CA TYR A 41 -9.15 -31.10 1.11
C TYR A 41 -9.96 -31.30 2.39
N THR A 42 -11.28 -31.06 2.32
CA THR A 42 -12.17 -31.29 3.46
C THR A 42 -12.26 -32.79 3.81
N PHE A 43 -12.28 -33.67 2.81
CA PHE A 43 -12.20 -35.12 3.05
C PHE A 43 -10.90 -35.50 3.77
N LEU A 44 -9.79 -34.80 3.48
CA LEU A 44 -8.51 -34.99 4.17
C LEU A 44 -8.43 -34.28 5.53
N GLY A 45 -9.52 -33.60 5.96
CA GLY A 45 -9.60 -32.91 7.24
C GLY A 45 -8.96 -31.52 7.24
N LEU A 46 -8.70 -30.95 6.04
CA LEU A 46 -8.16 -29.59 5.88
C LEU A 46 -9.30 -28.59 5.65
N SER A 47 -9.16 -27.41 6.20
CA SER A 47 -10.08 -26.27 6.00
C SER A 47 -9.70 -25.47 4.76
N VAL A 48 -10.72 -24.97 4.05
CA VAL A 48 -10.54 -24.17 2.83
C VAL A 48 -11.27 -22.83 2.96
N GLY A 49 -10.55 -21.75 2.69
CA GLY A 49 -11.08 -20.39 2.59
C GLY A 49 -10.97 -19.86 1.16
N CYS A 50 -11.77 -18.84 0.85
CA CYS A 50 -11.69 -18.15 -0.43
C CYS A 50 -11.81 -16.63 -0.20
N VAL A 51 -10.84 -15.88 -0.71
CA VAL A 51 -10.77 -14.43 -0.65
C VAL A 51 -11.03 -13.86 -2.04
N ILE A 52 -12.18 -13.22 -2.18
CA ILE A 52 -12.66 -12.60 -3.42
C ILE A 52 -13.14 -11.18 -3.15
N HIS A 53 -13.36 -10.41 -4.20
CA HIS A 53 -13.88 -9.06 -4.07
C HIS A 53 -15.24 -9.01 -3.35
N GLY A 54 -15.45 -7.96 -2.54
CA GLY A 54 -16.73 -7.67 -1.91
C GLY A 54 -17.12 -8.51 -0.68
N ILE A 55 -16.26 -9.42 -0.21
CA ILE A 55 -16.52 -10.13 1.06
C ILE A 55 -16.26 -9.23 2.27
N SER A 56 -16.99 -9.46 3.36
CA SER A 56 -16.80 -8.72 4.61
C SER A 56 -15.45 -9.02 5.26
N ASP A 57 -14.93 -8.08 6.05
CA ASP A 57 -13.64 -8.24 6.78
C ASP A 57 -13.66 -9.48 7.70
N LYS A 58 -14.80 -9.74 8.34
CA LYS A 58 -14.97 -10.94 9.17
C LYS A 58 -14.81 -12.22 8.36
N THR A 59 -15.41 -12.28 7.17
CA THR A 59 -15.31 -13.42 6.26
C THR A 59 -13.89 -13.55 5.73
N ARG A 60 -13.26 -12.43 5.40
CA ARG A 60 -11.89 -12.34 4.92
C ARG A 60 -10.90 -12.88 5.96
N LYS A 61 -10.97 -12.41 7.20
CA LYS A 61 -10.17 -12.92 8.32
C LYS A 61 -10.39 -14.41 8.57
N ALA A 62 -11.64 -14.89 8.45
CA ALA A 62 -11.94 -16.30 8.59
C ALA A 62 -11.35 -17.16 7.45
N ALA A 63 -11.37 -16.66 6.22
CA ALA A 63 -10.78 -17.33 5.07
C ALA A 63 -9.25 -17.49 5.22
N TYR A 64 -8.55 -16.46 5.70
CA TYR A 64 -7.11 -16.56 5.96
C TYR A 64 -6.73 -17.48 7.13
N ARG A 65 -7.68 -17.84 7.99
CA ARG A 65 -7.46 -18.81 9.06
C ARG A 65 -7.60 -20.26 8.62
N ALA A 66 -8.07 -20.51 7.41
CA ALA A 66 -8.13 -21.85 6.82
C ALA A 66 -6.72 -22.39 6.52
N ASP A 67 -6.58 -23.71 6.43
CA ASP A 67 -5.32 -24.36 6.07
C ASP A 67 -4.91 -24.00 4.63
N ILE A 68 -5.90 -23.88 3.73
CA ILE A 68 -5.73 -23.52 2.33
C ILE A 68 -6.62 -22.33 2.03
N THR A 69 -6.03 -21.25 1.50
CA THR A 69 -6.76 -20.04 1.11
C THR A 69 -6.60 -19.79 -0.37
N TYR A 70 -7.70 -19.83 -1.11
CA TYR A 70 -7.78 -19.42 -2.50
C TYR A 70 -8.05 -17.93 -2.60
N GLY A 71 -7.52 -17.29 -3.63
CA GLY A 71 -7.81 -15.88 -3.91
C GLY A 71 -7.09 -15.37 -5.15
N THR A 72 -7.34 -14.12 -5.51
CA THR A 72 -6.65 -13.48 -6.61
C THR A 72 -5.37 -12.80 -6.13
N ASN A 73 -4.41 -12.62 -7.05
CA ASN A 73 -3.18 -11.86 -6.79
C ASN A 73 -3.49 -10.46 -6.23
N ASN A 74 -4.49 -9.77 -6.77
CA ASN A 74 -4.90 -8.44 -6.34
C ASN A 74 -5.43 -8.44 -4.90
N GLU A 75 -6.32 -9.37 -4.55
CA GLU A 75 -6.87 -9.46 -3.20
C GLU A 75 -5.78 -9.74 -2.16
N PHE A 76 -4.89 -10.71 -2.42
CA PHE A 76 -3.75 -10.98 -1.54
C PHE A 76 -2.81 -9.79 -1.41
N GLY A 77 -2.51 -9.12 -2.53
CA GLY A 77 -1.63 -7.96 -2.55
C GLY A 77 -2.22 -6.76 -1.82
N PHE A 78 -3.50 -6.45 -2.02
CA PHE A 78 -4.16 -5.37 -1.29
C PHE A 78 -4.31 -5.68 0.20
N ASP A 79 -4.58 -6.93 0.58
CA ASP A 79 -4.62 -7.31 1.99
C ASP A 79 -3.24 -7.19 2.65
N TYR A 80 -2.17 -7.56 1.94
CA TYR A 80 -0.81 -7.36 2.40
C TYR A 80 -0.48 -5.87 2.62
N LEU A 81 -0.87 -5.01 1.67
CA LEU A 81 -0.67 -3.57 1.82
C LEU A 81 -1.46 -3.02 3.02
N ARG A 82 -2.74 -3.41 3.18
CA ARG A 82 -3.56 -3.00 4.33
C ARG A 82 -2.96 -3.45 5.66
N ASP A 83 -2.47 -4.68 5.72
CA ASP A 83 -1.84 -5.22 6.93
C ASP A 83 -0.54 -4.49 7.31
N ASN A 84 0.19 -3.94 6.32
CA ASN A 84 1.36 -3.10 6.58
C ASN A 84 1.03 -1.67 7.03
N MET A 85 -0.25 -1.28 6.98
CA MET A 85 -0.71 0.04 7.45
C MET A 85 -1.32 -0.01 8.86
N VAL A 86 -1.57 -1.20 9.42
CA VAL A 86 -2.16 -1.32 10.76
C VAL A 86 -1.12 -1.09 11.86
N ILE A 87 -1.58 -0.55 12.99
CA ILE A 87 -0.71 -0.24 14.13
C ILE A 87 -0.61 -1.44 15.10
N TYR A 88 -1.70 -2.20 15.23
CA TYR A 88 -1.79 -3.29 16.20
C TYR A 88 -1.86 -4.65 15.52
N LYS A 89 -1.17 -5.64 16.08
CA LYS A 89 -1.07 -7.00 15.52
C LYS A 89 -2.42 -7.72 15.41
N ASP A 90 -3.38 -7.44 16.27
CA ASP A 90 -4.73 -8.00 16.24
C ASP A 90 -5.59 -7.48 15.07
N GLN A 91 -5.19 -6.37 14.47
CA GLN A 91 -5.83 -5.80 13.29
C GLN A 91 -5.43 -6.53 12.00
N LEU A 92 -4.33 -7.27 12.00
CA LEU A 92 -3.88 -8.02 10.83
C LEU A 92 -4.96 -8.98 10.31
N THR A 93 -5.08 -9.01 9.00
CA THR A 93 -6.03 -9.86 8.27
C THR A 93 -5.39 -11.17 7.88
N GLN A 94 -4.19 -11.10 7.30
CA GLN A 94 -3.39 -12.25 6.90
C GLN A 94 -2.67 -12.88 8.10
N ARG A 95 -2.26 -14.13 7.93
CA ARG A 95 -1.33 -14.82 8.83
C ARG A 95 0.09 -14.78 8.25
N GLU A 96 1.02 -15.43 8.92
CA GLU A 96 2.38 -15.63 8.42
C GLU A 96 2.36 -16.32 7.05
N LEU A 97 3.16 -15.81 6.12
CA LEU A 97 3.31 -16.37 4.79
C LEU A 97 4.20 -17.61 4.88
N ASN A 98 3.69 -18.77 4.44
CA ASN A 98 4.43 -20.02 4.49
C ASN A 98 4.66 -20.60 3.09
N TYR A 99 3.61 -20.87 2.32
CA TYR A 99 3.72 -21.45 1.00
C TYR A 99 2.66 -20.90 0.04
N ALA A 100 3.02 -20.71 -1.21
CA ALA A 100 2.09 -20.25 -2.24
C ALA A 100 2.22 -21.11 -3.51
N ILE A 101 1.06 -21.39 -4.12
CA ILE A 101 0.95 -21.93 -5.47
C ILE A 101 0.35 -20.83 -6.32
N ILE A 102 1.03 -20.45 -7.39
CA ILE A 102 0.59 -19.42 -8.31
C ILE A 102 0.21 -20.08 -9.62
N ASP A 103 -1.08 -20.01 -9.96
CA ASP A 103 -1.61 -20.44 -11.24
C ASP A 103 -1.50 -19.32 -12.26
N GLU A 104 -1.32 -19.64 -13.53
CA GLU A 104 -1.09 -18.67 -14.62
C GLU A 104 0.04 -17.67 -14.29
N VAL A 105 1.18 -18.20 -13.93
CA VAL A 105 2.35 -17.48 -13.44
C VAL A 105 2.91 -16.43 -14.40
N ASP A 106 2.78 -16.64 -15.69
CA ASP A 106 3.13 -15.70 -16.76
C ASP A 106 2.27 -14.44 -16.71
N SER A 107 0.97 -14.60 -16.52
CA SER A 107 0.07 -13.46 -16.34
C SER A 107 0.38 -12.71 -15.05
N ILE A 108 0.48 -13.41 -13.93
CA ILE A 108 0.61 -12.79 -12.61
C ILE A 108 2.01 -12.20 -12.38
N LEU A 109 3.08 -12.96 -12.66
CA LEU A 109 4.45 -12.55 -12.31
C LEU A 109 5.19 -11.81 -13.41
N ILE A 110 4.64 -11.77 -14.64
CA ILE A 110 5.25 -11.07 -15.78
C ILE A 110 4.37 -9.91 -16.25
N ASP A 111 3.15 -10.19 -16.68
CA ASP A 111 2.30 -9.17 -17.28
C ASP A 111 1.76 -8.16 -16.25
N GLU A 112 1.20 -8.64 -15.15
CA GLU A 112 0.65 -7.78 -14.10
C GLU A 112 1.72 -7.24 -13.13
N ALA A 113 2.88 -7.87 -13.02
CA ALA A 113 3.93 -7.46 -12.09
C ALA A 113 4.48 -6.05 -12.33
N ARG A 114 4.26 -5.49 -13.53
CA ARG A 114 4.65 -4.12 -13.87
C ARG A 114 3.67 -3.06 -13.35
N THR A 115 2.46 -3.46 -12.97
CA THR A 115 1.44 -2.56 -12.47
C THR A 115 1.50 -2.52 -10.95
N PRO A 116 1.89 -1.40 -10.33
CA PRO A 116 1.95 -1.31 -8.87
C PRO A 116 0.55 -1.35 -8.26
N LEU A 117 0.41 -2.08 -7.17
CA LEU A 117 -0.78 -2.01 -6.33
C LEU A 117 -0.67 -0.76 -5.44
N ILE A 118 -1.65 0.14 -5.55
CA ILE A 118 -1.65 1.41 -4.82
C ILE A 118 -2.93 1.49 -3.99
N ILE A 119 -2.78 1.70 -2.68
CA ILE A 119 -3.87 2.12 -1.81
C ILE A 119 -3.75 3.63 -1.63
N SER A 120 -4.74 4.36 -2.13
CA SER A 120 -4.86 5.79 -1.87
C SER A 120 -6.13 6.02 -1.06
N GLY A 121 -6.00 6.70 0.06
CA GLY A 121 -7.12 7.21 0.85
C GLY A 121 -7.28 8.71 0.63
N GLN A 122 -8.48 9.25 0.81
CA GLN A 122 -8.59 10.68 1.09
C GLN A 122 -7.87 10.90 2.42
N GLY A 123 -6.75 11.62 2.37
CA GLY A 123 -6.11 12.10 3.59
C GLY A 123 -7.06 13.05 4.29
N ASP A 124 -7.37 12.76 5.53
CA ASP A 124 -8.09 13.69 6.39
C ASP A 124 -7.23 14.96 6.53
N GLU A 125 -7.85 16.14 6.29
CA GLU A 125 -7.34 17.49 6.56
C GLU A 125 -6.18 18.05 5.70
N SER A 126 -5.41 17.26 4.94
CA SER A 126 -4.28 17.79 4.16
C SER A 126 -4.68 18.77 3.04
N THR A 127 -5.93 18.80 2.62
CA THR A 127 -6.41 19.70 1.55
C THR A 127 -6.25 21.17 1.92
N ASP A 128 -6.39 21.53 3.19
CA ASP A 128 -6.21 22.92 3.63
C ASP A 128 -4.74 23.29 3.75
N LEU A 129 -3.87 22.36 4.19
CA LEU A 129 -2.42 22.58 4.23
C LEU A 129 -1.83 22.76 2.83
N TYR A 130 -2.26 22.01 1.83
CA TYR A 130 -1.86 22.24 0.44
C TYR A 130 -2.24 23.64 -0.05
N ARG A 131 -3.45 24.11 0.27
CA ARG A 131 -3.90 25.45 -0.10
C ARG A 131 -3.11 26.54 0.62
N ILE A 132 -2.83 26.34 1.91
CA ILE A 132 -2.07 27.29 2.73
C ILE A 132 -0.61 27.33 2.26
N ALA A 133 0.01 26.18 2.05
CA ALA A 133 1.37 26.08 1.52
C ALA A 133 1.48 26.73 0.13
N ASN A 134 0.54 26.50 -0.76
CA ASN A 134 0.52 27.13 -2.08
C ASN A 134 0.38 28.67 -1.98
N LYS A 135 -0.46 29.20 -1.08
CA LYS A 135 -0.56 30.64 -0.82
C LYS A 135 0.78 31.19 -0.34
N PHE A 136 1.42 30.54 0.60
CA PHE A 136 2.73 30.93 1.12
C PHE A 136 3.78 30.95 0.01
N VAL A 137 3.94 29.86 -0.72
CA VAL A 137 4.95 29.72 -1.76
C VAL A 137 4.78 30.76 -2.87
N ASN A 138 3.55 31.16 -3.18
CA ASN A 138 3.30 32.24 -4.16
C ASN A 138 3.81 33.60 -3.73
N THR A 139 4.13 33.81 -2.45
CA THR A 139 4.76 35.04 -1.94
C THR A 139 6.27 35.04 -2.01
N LEU A 140 6.89 33.89 -2.33
CA LEU A 140 8.33 33.70 -2.36
C LEU A 140 8.93 34.07 -3.73
N TYR A 141 10.16 34.57 -3.71
CA TYR A 141 10.95 34.96 -4.87
C TYR A 141 12.20 34.10 -5.00
N GLU A 142 12.59 33.82 -6.26
CA GLU A 142 13.80 33.06 -6.60
C GLU A 142 15.05 33.95 -6.55
N GLY A 143 16.15 33.40 -6.02
CA GLY A 143 17.48 34.03 -6.04
C GLY A 143 18.35 33.60 -4.89
N GLU A 144 19.68 33.76 -5.02
CA GLU A 144 20.64 33.41 -3.95
C GLU A 144 20.44 34.28 -2.70
N ASP A 145 20.12 35.59 -2.90
CA ASP A 145 19.79 36.54 -1.86
C ASP A 145 18.28 36.73 -1.65
N ALA A 146 17.46 35.78 -2.10
CA ALA A 146 16.01 35.79 -2.00
C ALA A 146 15.49 34.62 -1.14
N ASP A 147 14.33 34.08 -1.47
CA ASP A 147 13.62 33.15 -0.59
C ASP A 147 13.92 31.68 -0.89
N TYR A 148 14.27 31.37 -2.13
CA TYR A 148 14.60 30.00 -2.53
C TYR A 148 15.54 29.95 -3.74
N THR A 149 16.24 28.82 -3.87
CA THR A 149 17.14 28.52 -4.99
C THR A 149 16.70 27.28 -5.72
N ILE A 150 16.99 27.22 -7.03
CA ILE A 150 16.70 26.07 -7.90
C ILE A 150 18.02 25.47 -8.39
N GLU A 151 18.20 24.18 -8.20
CA GLU A 151 19.24 23.37 -8.82
C GLU A 151 18.65 22.59 -10.01
N GLU A 152 18.65 23.21 -11.20
CA GLU A 152 17.98 22.67 -12.39
C GLU A 152 18.43 21.25 -12.75
N LYS A 153 19.74 20.93 -12.61
CA LYS A 153 20.30 19.63 -12.94
C LYS A 153 19.75 18.50 -12.07
N GLU A 154 19.50 18.79 -10.80
CA GLU A 154 19.02 17.84 -9.81
C GLU A 154 17.51 17.87 -9.62
N LYS A 155 16.84 18.80 -10.31
CA LYS A 155 15.41 19.10 -10.11
C LYS A 155 15.08 19.30 -8.61
N ARG A 156 15.97 20.00 -7.91
CA ARG A 156 15.85 20.28 -6.49
C ARG A 156 15.55 21.77 -6.28
N VAL A 157 14.71 22.03 -5.29
CA VAL A 157 14.42 23.39 -4.78
C VAL A 157 14.69 23.41 -3.31
N SER A 158 15.34 24.47 -2.83
CA SER A 158 15.66 24.65 -1.41
C SER A 158 15.30 26.05 -0.97
N LEU A 159 14.68 26.17 0.21
CA LEU A 159 14.51 27.47 0.85
C LEU A 159 15.86 27.99 1.33
N THR A 160 16.08 29.29 1.20
CA THR A 160 17.19 30.00 1.84
C THR A 160 16.85 30.29 3.31
N ASP A 161 17.81 30.79 4.07
CA ASP A 161 17.57 31.23 5.47
C ASP A 161 16.47 32.29 5.55
N GLN A 162 16.36 33.16 4.54
CA GLN A 162 15.27 34.16 4.45
C GLN A 162 13.92 33.46 4.17
N GLY A 163 13.89 32.48 3.28
CA GLY A 163 12.70 31.71 2.99
C GLY A 163 12.21 30.91 4.20
N VAL A 164 13.13 30.31 4.95
CA VAL A 164 12.81 29.61 6.20
C VAL A 164 12.22 30.57 7.22
N SER A 165 12.86 31.73 7.46
CA SER A 165 12.35 32.75 8.40
C SER A 165 10.95 33.26 8.01
N LYS A 166 10.67 33.43 6.71
CA LYS A 166 9.33 33.77 6.22
C LYS A 166 8.33 32.64 6.46
N ALA A 167 8.73 31.37 6.30
CA ALA A 167 7.87 30.21 6.59
C ALA A 167 7.51 30.17 8.07
N GLU A 168 8.47 30.32 8.96
CA GLU A 168 8.27 30.35 10.41
C GLU A 168 7.29 31.45 10.83
N GLN A 169 7.43 32.63 10.27
CA GLN A 169 6.51 33.74 10.52
C GLN A 169 5.11 33.50 9.98
N PHE A 170 5.00 32.95 8.76
CA PHE A 170 3.71 32.71 8.12
C PHE A 170 2.90 31.61 8.82
N PHE A 171 3.56 30.52 9.16
CA PHE A 171 2.93 29.39 9.85
C PHE A 171 2.88 29.54 11.38
N LYS A 172 3.52 30.59 11.92
CA LYS A 172 3.63 30.87 13.37
C LYS A 172 4.27 29.73 14.15
N ILE A 173 5.37 29.20 13.64
CA ILE A 173 6.18 28.15 14.22
C ILE A 173 7.56 28.69 14.58
N GLU A 174 8.21 28.10 15.60
CA GLU A 174 9.51 28.57 16.08
C GLU A 174 10.68 28.02 15.26
N ASN A 175 10.56 26.79 14.74
CA ASN A 175 11.59 26.14 13.95
C ASN A 175 10.97 25.31 12.84
N PHE A 176 11.21 25.69 11.60
CA PHE A 176 10.69 25.02 10.41
C PHE A 176 11.23 23.59 10.23
N GLY A 177 12.43 23.31 10.78
CA GLY A 177 13.09 21.99 10.70
C GLY A 177 12.74 21.01 11.83
N ASP A 178 11.90 21.40 12.79
CA ASP A 178 11.52 20.54 13.91
C ASP A 178 10.68 19.33 13.47
N PRO A 179 10.87 18.15 14.10
CA PRO A 179 10.04 16.97 13.84
C PRO A 179 8.53 17.23 13.96
N GLU A 180 8.11 18.13 14.86
CA GLU A 180 6.70 18.49 15.03
C GLU A 180 6.14 19.28 13.83
N ASN A 181 7.00 19.93 13.04
CA ASN A 181 6.64 20.77 11.89
C ASN A 181 6.91 20.06 10.54
N MET A 182 7.30 18.78 10.55
CA MET A 182 7.65 18.04 9.33
C MET A 182 6.54 17.99 8.30
N GLU A 183 5.28 17.97 8.72
CA GLU A 183 4.13 17.98 7.82
C GLU A 183 4.03 19.32 7.07
N ILE A 184 4.16 20.44 7.77
CA ILE A 184 4.19 21.79 7.18
C ILE A 184 5.37 21.92 6.23
N ASN A 185 6.55 21.48 6.67
CA ASN A 185 7.78 21.48 5.86
C ASN A 185 7.58 20.71 4.56
N HIS A 186 7.06 19.48 4.64
CA HIS A 186 6.77 18.66 3.47
C HIS A 186 5.84 19.37 2.48
N HIS A 187 4.71 19.91 2.95
CA HIS A 187 3.75 20.61 2.10
C HIS A 187 4.33 21.86 1.45
N VAL A 188 5.16 22.61 2.17
CA VAL A 188 5.82 23.81 1.62
C VAL A 188 6.84 23.44 0.55
N VAL A 189 7.68 22.43 0.80
CA VAL A 189 8.68 21.95 -0.16
C VAL A 189 8.03 21.42 -1.43
N GLU A 190 6.97 20.62 -1.32
CA GLU A 190 6.26 20.08 -2.48
C GLU A 190 5.52 21.18 -3.26
N ALA A 191 4.90 22.14 -2.58
CA ALA A 191 4.28 23.30 -3.23
C ALA A 191 5.32 24.17 -3.95
N LEU A 192 6.50 24.36 -3.35
CA LEU A 192 7.60 25.11 -3.93
C LEU A 192 8.15 24.40 -5.17
N LYS A 193 8.32 23.09 -5.12
CA LYS A 193 8.73 22.26 -6.24
C LYS A 193 7.72 22.30 -7.39
N ALA A 194 6.44 22.23 -7.07
CA ALA A 194 5.36 22.37 -8.06
C ALA A 194 5.40 23.73 -8.77
N LYS A 195 5.63 24.82 -8.02
CA LYS A 195 5.73 26.17 -8.58
C LYS A 195 6.99 26.39 -9.43
N ALA A 196 8.13 25.94 -8.92
CA ALA A 196 9.44 26.30 -9.47
C ALA A 196 9.90 25.39 -10.62
N ILE A 197 9.56 24.09 -10.57
CA ILE A 197 10.08 23.09 -11.50
C ILE A 197 9.01 22.56 -12.44
N MET A 198 7.77 22.36 -11.96
CA MET A 198 6.72 21.73 -12.75
C MET A 198 6.12 22.71 -13.75
N LYS A 199 6.31 22.45 -15.05
CA LYS A 199 5.79 23.28 -16.14
C LYS A 199 4.56 22.63 -16.76
N ARG A 200 3.48 23.39 -16.88
CA ARG A 200 2.29 22.94 -17.60
C ARG A 200 2.64 22.61 -19.05
N ASP A 201 2.02 21.56 -19.58
CA ASP A 201 2.20 21.00 -20.93
C ASP A 201 3.60 20.42 -21.20
N VAL A 202 4.49 20.38 -20.19
CA VAL A 202 5.79 19.70 -20.22
C VAL A 202 5.83 18.58 -19.18
N ASP A 203 5.59 18.92 -17.92
CA ASP A 203 5.65 17.98 -16.79
C ASP A 203 4.25 17.48 -16.38
N TYR A 204 3.18 18.21 -16.69
CA TYR A 204 1.80 17.82 -16.45
C TYR A 204 0.82 18.42 -17.46
N ILE A 205 -0.31 17.75 -17.67
CA ILE A 205 -1.39 18.19 -18.56
C ILE A 205 -2.67 18.37 -17.72
N VAL A 206 -3.36 19.48 -17.95
CA VAL A 206 -4.69 19.71 -17.37
C VAL A 206 -5.72 19.38 -18.44
N LYS A 207 -6.58 18.39 -18.17
CA LYS A 207 -7.76 18.09 -18.99
C LYS A 207 -8.96 18.76 -18.33
N ASP A 208 -9.70 19.54 -19.12
CA ASP A 208 -10.98 20.15 -18.76
C ASP A 208 -12.08 19.07 -18.65
#